data_98aa3a2a27b2ecedc8d5d0c6f5a6dc79
#
_entry.id   98aa3a2a27b2ecedc8d5d0c6f5a6dc79
#
_cell.length_a   1.000
_cell.length_b   1.000
_cell.length_c   1.000
_cell.angle_alpha   90.00
_cell.angle_beta   90.00
_cell.angle_gamma   90.00
#
_symmetry.space_group_name_H-M   'P 1'
#
loop_
_entity.id
_entity.type
_entity.pdbx_description
1 polymer ?
#
loop_
_entity_poly.entity_id
_entity_poly.type
_entity_poly.pdbx_seq_one_letter_code
_entity_poly.pdbx_strand_id
1 'polypeptide(L)'
;MEKAFEPYVDGSTNTVIKVVGVGGAGGNALNTMVTKLTDCQVEFIAANTDRQALTRSLASEKISLGRTGLGAGARPEVGFQAANDAREEIAEKLRGADMVFITAGMGGGTGTGASPVIAEVAQELGILTVAVVTKPFSFEGGKRMRNAELGLNQLKNRVHSLIVILNDKLEEELGEDATMRECFEKADEVLFNACAGIAELIQKVGQINLDFEDVRTVMGTRGTAMMGSGEAEGPDRAVTAASMAVTGPVLEGVELRGAKGLLVNITAQEGIRMSEVRSAMETIKNYADSDALIVFGTVYDDSMGDKVRVTVIATGLDQNGTDDSIVKTSFVNGKPAVDNPSNLWQPSGSAPDSLPNDLFGNIDAPAKPKVHASAAPRTASVSYTHLRAHETK
;
A
#
# COMPACT_ATOMS: atom_id res chain seq x y z
N MET A 1 39.81 30.06 -30.42
CA MET A 1 39.29 28.69 -30.47
C MET A 1 38.16 28.59 -29.45
N GLU A 2 36.94 28.85 -29.88
CA GLU A 2 35.77 28.65 -29.07
C GLU A 2 35.56 27.13 -28.92
N LYS A 3 35.57 26.64 -27.69
CA LYS A 3 35.13 25.29 -27.40
C LYS A 3 33.60 25.24 -27.66
N ALA A 4 33.21 24.59 -28.76
CA ALA A 4 31.82 24.26 -29.01
C ALA A 4 31.32 23.47 -27.80
N PHE A 5 30.26 23.96 -27.18
CA PHE A 5 29.49 23.24 -26.14
C PHE A 5 28.81 22.08 -26.88
N GLU A 6 29.40 20.89 -26.79
CA GLU A 6 28.66 19.69 -27.19
C GLU A 6 27.56 19.46 -26.14
N PRO A 7 26.28 19.51 -26.52
CA PRO A 7 25.25 19.13 -25.60
C PRO A 7 25.47 17.65 -25.23
N TYR A 8 25.68 17.40 -23.96
CA TYR A 8 25.68 16.04 -23.41
C TYR A 8 24.28 15.45 -23.62
N VAL A 9 24.11 14.76 -24.74
CA VAL A 9 22.92 13.92 -24.98
C VAL A 9 23.21 12.63 -24.26
N ASP A 10 23.03 12.65 -22.94
CA ASP A 10 22.87 11.41 -22.20
C ASP A 10 21.53 10.84 -22.60
N GLY A 11 21.55 9.60 -23.04
CA GLY A 11 20.33 8.92 -23.47
C GLY A 11 19.29 9.05 -22.36
N SER A 12 18.09 9.49 -22.72
CA SER A 12 16.95 9.74 -21.86
C SER A 12 16.92 8.77 -20.68
N THR A 13 17.37 9.22 -19.52
CA THR A 13 17.16 8.49 -18.26
C THR A 13 15.71 8.67 -17.91
N ASN A 14 14.85 7.84 -18.49
CA ASN A 14 13.46 7.76 -18.06
C ASN A 14 13.48 7.38 -16.59
N THR A 15 12.79 8.13 -15.75
CA THR A 15 12.61 7.83 -14.33
C THR A 15 12.11 6.40 -14.16
N VAL A 16 12.86 5.57 -13.44
CA VAL A 16 12.52 4.16 -13.18
C VAL A 16 11.59 4.08 -11.99
N ILE A 17 10.34 3.73 -12.25
CA ILE A 17 9.31 3.56 -11.24
C ILE A 17 9.04 2.07 -11.05
N LYS A 18 9.08 1.60 -9.79
CA LYS A 18 8.72 0.23 -9.43
C LYS A 18 7.51 0.22 -8.50
N VAL A 19 6.63 -0.75 -8.68
CA VAL A 19 5.49 -0.99 -7.79
C VAL A 19 5.63 -2.36 -7.16
N VAL A 20 5.65 -2.41 -5.84
CA VAL A 20 5.74 -3.64 -5.05
C VAL A 20 4.39 -3.95 -4.41
N GLY A 21 3.72 -4.99 -4.88
CA GLY A 21 2.48 -5.50 -4.30
C GLY A 21 2.76 -6.52 -3.20
N VAL A 22 2.45 -6.20 -1.95
CA VAL A 22 2.83 -7.00 -0.77
C VAL A 22 1.63 -7.72 -0.18
N GLY A 23 1.71 -9.05 -0.12
CA GLY A 23 0.65 -9.90 0.42
C GLY A 23 -0.53 -10.07 -0.54
N GLY A 24 -1.69 -10.48 0.00
CA GLY A 24 -2.87 -10.79 -0.82
C GLY A 24 -3.49 -9.56 -1.49
N ALA A 25 -3.90 -8.58 -0.68
CA ALA A 25 -4.53 -7.36 -1.20
C ALA A 25 -3.57 -6.55 -2.09
N GLY A 26 -2.30 -6.36 -1.66
CA GLY A 26 -1.32 -5.69 -2.51
C GLY A 26 -1.07 -6.40 -3.83
N GLY A 27 -1.10 -7.75 -3.84
CA GLY A 27 -1.00 -8.55 -5.06
C GLY A 27 -2.21 -8.42 -5.99
N ASN A 28 -3.43 -8.26 -5.45
CA ASN A 28 -4.63 -8.03 -6.24
C ASN A 28 -4.60 -6.65 -6.90
N ALA A 29 -4.32 -5.61 -6.12
CA ALA A 29 -4.16 -4.25 -6.64
C ALA A 29 -3.05 -4.19 -7.72
N LEU A 30 -1.93 -4.90 -7.51
CA LEU A 30 -0.86 -5.01 -8.48
C LEU A 30 -1.33 -5.64 -9.80
N ASN A 31 -2.12 -6.71 -9.76
CA ASN A 31 -2.67 -7.33 -10.96
C ASN A 31 -3.58 -6.36 -11.74
N THR A 32 -4.37 -5.56 -11.03
CA THR A 32 -5.18 -4.49 -11.64
C THR A 32 -4.28 -3.45 -12.30
N MET A 33 -3.18 -3.06 -11.65
CA MET A 33 -2.21 -2.10 -12.21
C MET A 33 -1.52 -2.64 -13.47
N VAL A 34 -1.07 -3.90 -13.46
CA VAL A 34 -0.45 -4.55 -14.63
C VAL A 34 -1.38 -4.54 -15.84
N THR A 35 -2.68 -4.70 -15.64
CA THR A 35 -3.65 -4.74 -16.74
C THR A 35 -4.06 -3.36 -17.26
N LYS A 36 -4.06 -2.34 -16.39
CA LYS A 36 -4.56 -1.00 -16.73
C LYS A 36 -3.45 0.01 -17.07
N LEU A 37 -2.26 -0.14 -16.48
CA LEU A 37 -1.15 0.82 -16.65
C LEU A 37 -0.19 0.35 -17.75
N THR A 38 -0.69 0.23 -18.97
CA THR A 38 0.06 -0.27 -20.13
C THR A 38 0.93 0.79 -20.80
N ASP A 39 0.58 2.07 -20.63
CA ASP A 39 1.20 3.19 -21.34
C ASP A 39 2.34 3.85 -20.53
N CYS A 40 2.62 3.34 -19.33
CA CYS A 40 3.72 3.79 -18.47
C CYS A 40 4.78 2.70 -18.34
N GLN A 41 6.05 3.12 -18.29
CA GLN A 41 7.19 2.22 -18.04
C GLN A 41 7.33 1.99 -16.53
N VAL A 42 6.49 1.10 -15.99
CA VAL A 42 6.48 0.73 -14.58
C VAL A 42 6.86 -0.74 -14.43
N GLU A 43 7.81 -1.02 -13.56
CA GLU A 43 8.18 -2.40 -13.22
C GLU A 43 7.34 -2.89 -12.04
N PHE A 44 6.74 -4.07 -12.20
CA PHE A 44 5.83 -4.64 -11.21
C PHE A 44 6.48 -5.82 -10.49
N ILE A 45 6.49 -5.78 -9.15
CA ILE A 45 7.10 -6.79 -8.28
C ILE A 45 6.05 -7.31 -7.31
N ALA A 46 5.76 -8.61 -7.33
CA ALA A 46 4.88 -9.24 -6.36
C ALA A 46 5.70 -9.86 -5.22
N ALA A 47 5.42 -9.47 -3.97
CA ALA A 47 6.07 -10.02 -2.78
C ALA A 47 5.05 -10.70 -1.87
N ASN A 48 5.19 -12.01 -1.64
CA ASN A 48 4.23 -12.75 -0.82
C ASN A 48 4.87 -13.94 -0.10
N THR A 49 4.31 -14.30 1.06
CA THR A 49 4.61 -15.54 1.79
C THR A 49 3.80 -16.73 1.28
N ASP A 50 2.77 -16.49 0.46
CA ASP A 50 1.93 -17.51 -0.17
C ASP A 50 2.37 -17.74 -1.62
N ARG A 51 2.90 -18.96 -1.89
CA ARG A 51 3.37 -19.36 -3.22
C ARG A 51 2.24 -19.44 -4.24
N GLN A 52 1.04 -19.82 -3.83
CA GLN A 52 -0.10 -19.88 -4.75
C GLN A 52 -0.51 -18.48 -5.23
N ALA A 53 -0.49 -17.50 -4.33
CA ALA A 53 -0.74 -16.10 -4.69
C ALA A 53 0.32 -15.59 -5.67
N LEU A 54 1.61 -15.89 -5.44
CA LEU A 54 2.68 -15.51 -6.36
C LEU A 54 2.53 -16.18 -7.74
N THR A 55 2.09 -17.43 -7.80
CA THR A 55 1.86 -18.12 -9.08
C THR A 55 0.77 -17.43 -9.90
N ARG A 56 -0.27 -16.92 -9.25
CA ARG A 56 -1.39 -16.22 -9.91
C ARG A 56 -1.10 -14.75 -10.23
N SER A 57 -0.02 -14.20 -9.68
CA SER A 57 0.35 -12.82 -9.93
C SER A 57 0.78 -12.60 -11.39
N LEU A 58 0.31 -11.49 -11.97
CA LEU A 58 0.66 -11.00 -13.31
C LEU A 58 1.96 -10.20 -13.34
N ALA A 59 2.55 -9.91 -12.18
CA ALA A 59 3.81 -9.19 -12.10
C ALA A 59 4.94 -9.91 -12.82
N SER A 60 5.79 -9.16 -13.51
CA SER A 60 6.97 -9.66 -14.20
C SER A 60 8.01 -10.20 -13.23
N GLU A 61 8.13 -9.56 -12.06
CA GLU A 61 9.06 -9.92 -11.00
C GLU A 61 8.32 -10.42 -9.76
N LYS A 62 8.90 -11.43 -9.10
CA LYS A 62 8.27 -12.07 -7.93
C LYS A 62 9.32 -12.33 -6.86
N ILE A 63 8.97 -12.01 -5.60
CA ILE A 63 9.78 -12.26 -4.41
C ILE A 63 9.02 -13.24 -3.52
N SER A 64 9.60 -14.41 -3.29
CA SER A 64 9.03 -15.41 -2.38
C SER A 64 9.50 -15.14 -0.96
N LEU A 65 8.65 -14.54 -0.14
CA LEU A 65 8.96 -14.27 1.25
C LEU A 65 8.80 -15.52 2.11
N GLY A 66 9.89 -15.91 2.79
CA GLY A 66 9.93 -17.08 3.65
C GLY A 66 10.02 -18.41 2.87
N ARG A 67 10.23 -19.50 3.61
CA ARG A 67 10.58 -20.81 3.05
C ARG A 67 9.39 -21.75 2.80
N THR A 68 8.29 -21.56 3.55
CA THR A 68 7.19 -22.54 3.55
C THR A 68 6.24 -22.38 2.37
N GLY A 69 6.02 -21.16 1.89
CA GLY A 69 5.04 -20.85 0.83
C GLY A 69 3.58 -21.01 1.25
N LEU A 70 3.30 -21.14 2.57
CA LEU A 70 1.96 -21.37 3.13
C LEU A 70 1.29 -20.10 3.70
N GLY A 71 1.89 -18.94 3.47
CA GLY A 71 1.40 -17.68 4.02
C GLY A 71 1.88 -17.39 5.44
N ALA A 72 1.55 -16.22 5.97
CA ALA A 72 1.95 -15.76 7.30
C ALA A 72 0.89 -16.03 8.40
N GLY A 73 -0.27 -16.60 8.07
CA GLY A 73 -1.31 -16.99 9.03
C GLY A 73 -1.87 -15.82 9.84
N ALA A 74 -2.07 -14.65 9.24
CA ALA A 74 -2.50 -13.41 9.88
C ALA A 74 -1.62 -12.96 11.07
N ARG A 75 -0.32 -13.31 11.03
CA ARG A 75 0.68 -12.96 12.03
C ARG A 75 1.73 -12.03 11.40
N PRO A 76 1.70 -10.72 11.69
CA PRO A 76 2.64 -9.75 11.12
C PRO A 76 4.11 -10.05 11.44
N GLU A 77 4.41 -10.60 12.61
CA GLU A 77 5.75 -10.99 13.00
C GLU A 77 6.35 -12.06 12.07
N VAL A 78 5.51 -12.96 11.53
CA VAL A 78 5.94 -13.97 10.54
C VAL A 78 6.23 -13.32 9.19
N GLY A 79 5.38 -12.37 8.76
CA GLY A 79 5.61 -11.59 7.54
C GLY A 79 6.88 -10.74 7.63
N PHE A 80 7.11 -10.11 8.77
CA PHE A 80 8.31 -9.33 9.05
C PHE A 80 9.58 -10.18 8.97
N GLN A 81 9.61 -11.33 9.67
CA GLN A 81 10.76 -12.23 9.64
C GLN A 81 11.01 -12.76 8.22
N ALA A 82 9.95 -13.15 7.50
CA ALA A 82 10.06 -13.64 6.14
C ALA A 82 10.65 -12.60 5.17
N ALA A 83 10.31 -11.33 5.35
CA ALA A 83 10.88 -10.24 4.56
C ALA A 83 12.34 -9.95 4.94
N ASN A 84 12.69 -10.00 6.23
CA ASN A 84 14.08 -9.86 6.66
C ASN A 84 14.97 -10.97 6.12
N ASP A 85 14.48 -12.22 6.08
CA ASP A 85 15.21 -13.34 5.51
C ASP A 85 15.43 -13.19 3.99
N ALA A 86 14.59 -12.41 3.32
CA ALA A 86 14.66 -12.11 1.87
C ALA A 86 15.25 -10.73 1.55
N ARG A 87 15.88 -10.04 2.53
CA ARG A 87 16.33 -8.65 2.42
C ARG A 87 17.27 -8.40 1.23
N GLU A 88 18.18 -9.33 0.95
CA GLU A 88 19.10 -9.24 -0.19
C GLU A 88 18.37 -9.35 -1.53
N GLU A 89 17.41 -10.27 -1.65
CA GLU A 89 16.58 -10.43 -2.86
C GLU A 89 15.72 -9.18 -3.09
N ILE A 90 15.13 -8.63 -2.03
CA ILE A 90 14.37 -7.37 -2.08
C ILE A 90 15.27 -6.25 -2.59
N ALA A 91 16.48 -6.10 -2.04
CA ALA A 91 17.43 -5.06 -2.45
C ALA A 91 17.84 -5.21 -3.91
N GLU A 92 18.10 -6.44 -4.38
CA GLU A 92 18.42 -6.71 -5.79
C GLU A 92 17.30 -6.27 -6.72
N LYS A 93 16.05 -6.61 -6.41
CA LYS A 93 14.89 -6.25 -7.23
C LYS A 93 14.55 -4.76 -7.20
N LEU A 94 14.87 -4.05 -6.12
CA LEU A 94 14.63 -2.61 -6.01
C LEU A 94 15.75 -1.77 -6.63
N ARG A 95 16.94 -2.32 -6.80
CA ARG A 95 18.11 -1.58 -7.29
C ARG A 95 17.83 -0.91 -8.63
N GLY A 96 18.31 0.33 -8.77
CA GLY A 96 18.17 1.14 -9.98
C GLY A 96 16.80 1.83 -10.12
N ALA A 97 15.89 1.71 -9.13
CA ALA A 97 14.68 2.49 -9.10
C ALA A 97 14.95 3.91 -8.56
N ASP A 98 14.34 4.92 -9.17
CA ASP A 98 14.28 6.28 -8.66
C ASP A 98 13.13 6.44 -7.66
N MET A 99 12.03 5.71 -7.88
CA MET A 99 10.84 5.71 -7.06
C MET A 99 10.27 4.31 -6.88
N VAL A 100 9.78 4.01 -5.67
CA VAL A 100 9.06 2.78 -5.39
C VAL A 100 7.73 3.07 -4.71
N PHE A 101 6.66 2.48 -5.26
CA PHE A 101 5.38 2.37 -4.58
C PHE A 101 5.30 1.02 -3.87
N ILE A 102 4.86 1.05 -2.61
CA ILE A 102 4.57 -0.15 -1.83
C ILE A 102 3.06 -0.20 -1.62
N THR A 103 2.38 -1.17 -2.24
CA THR A 103 0.94 -1.35 -2.04
C THR A 103 0.67 -2.59 -1.20
N ALA A 104 -0.18 -2.44 -0.18
CA ALA A 104 -0.52 -3.54 0.73
C ALA A 104 -1.86 -3.31 1.43
N GLY A 105 -2.57 -4.42 1.72
CA GLY A 105 -3.65 -4.41 2.71
C GLY A 105 -3.08 -4.64 4.10
N MET A 106 -3.35 -3.71 5.01
CA MET A 106 -2.91 -3.79 6.40
C MET A 106 -3.87 -4.66 7.23
N GLY A 107 -3.39 -5.16 8.36
CA GLY A 107 -4.18 -6.02 9.27
C GLY A 107 -3.96 -7.51 9.08
N GLY A 108 -3.44 -7.94 7.93
CA GLY A 108 -3.01 -9.31 7.66
C GLY A 108 -1.62 -9.62 8.22
N GLY A 109 -1.04 -10.75 7.82
CA GLY A 109 0.32 -11.13 8.22
C GLY A 109 1.39 -10.57 7.27
N THR A 110 1.29 -10.90 5.98
CA THR A 110 2.32 -10.55 4.98
C THR A 110 2.37 -9.05 4.71
N GLY A 111 1.24 -8.44 4.31
CA GLY A 111 1.21 -7.01 3.99
C GLY A 111 1.66 -6.15 5.16
N THR A 112 1.14 -6.41 6.36
CA THR A 112 1.46 -5.66 7.58
C THR A 112 2.92 -5.81 8.01
N GLY A 113 3.44 -7.04 7.97
CA GLY A 113 4.79 -7.33 8.48
C GLY A 113 5.90 -7.06 7.47
N ALA A 114 5.69 -7.37 6.19
CA ALA A 114 6.73 -7.27 5.18
C ALA A 114 6.91 -5.85 4.60
N SER A 115 5.82 -5.07 4.48
CA SER A 115 5.90 -3.72 3.89
C SER A 115 6.90 -2.79 4.59
N PRO A 116 6.97 -2.75 5.95
CA PRO A 116 7.98 -1.94 6.63
C PRO A 116 9.43 -2.35 6.31
N VAL A 117 9.69 -3.64 6.11
CA VAL A 117 11.04 -4.14 5.76
C VAL A 117 11.39 -3.74 4.32
N ILE A 118 10.46 -3.88 3.39
CA ILE A 118 10.65 -3.47 1.99
C ILE A 118 10.89 -1.96 1.92
N ALA A 119 10.14 -1.17 2.68
CA ALA A 119 10.31 0.28 2.77
C ALA A 119 11.69 0.66 3.32
N GLU A 120 12.16 -0.03 4.35
CA GLU A 120 13.48 0.17 4.94
C GLU A 120 14.60 -0.10 3.92
N VAL A 121 14.50 -1.22 3.19
CA VAL A 121 15.46 -1.55 2.12
C VAL A 121 15.45 -0.50 1.00
N ALA A 122 14.28 -0.03 0.58
CA ALA A 122 14.16 1.03 -0.42
C ALA A 122 14.81 2.34 0.05
N GLN A 123 14.61 2.69 1.32
CA GLN A 123 15.21 3.88 1.94
C GLN A 123 16.73 3.77 2.04
N GLU A 124 17.27 2.60 2.39
CA GLU A 124 18.73 2.34 2.41
C GLU A 124 19.37 2.48 1.02
N LEU A 125 18.61 2.20 -0.04
CA LEU A 125 19.03 2.38 -1.42
C LEU A 125 18.87 3.83 -1.92
N GLY A 126 18.32 4.75 -1.09
CA GLY A 126 18.11 6.15 -1.47
C GLY A 126 16.93 6.37 -2.42
N ILE A 127 16.02 5.41 -2.54
CA ILE A 127 14.87 5.43 -3.45
C ILE A 127 13.74 6.24 -2.83
N LEU A 128 13.09 7.13 -3.60
CA LEU A 128 11.85 7.79 -3.16
C LEU A 128 10.76 6.74 -2.91
N THR A 129 10.38 6.57 -1.65
CA THR A 129 9.47 5.50 -1.22
C THR A 129 8.12 6.05 -0.81
N VAL A 130 7.07 5.64 -1.49
CA VAL A 130 5.69 5.99 -1.20
C VAL A 130 4.90 4.72 -0.90
N ALA A 131 4.27 4.64 0.25
CA ALA A 131 3.37 3.54 0.57
C ALA A 131 1.91 3.96 0.36
N VAL A 132 1.16 3.14 -0.35
CA VAL A 132 -0.28 3.30 -0.58
C VAL A 132 -0.96 2.05 -0.06
N VAL A 133 -1.62 2.15 1.08
CA VAL A 133 -2.10 0.99 1.82
C VAL A 133 -3.55 1.16 2.27
N THR A 134 -4.25 0.04 2.41
CA THR A 134 -5.63 0.03 2.90
C THR A 134 -5.70 -0.41 4.35
N LYS A 135 -6.59 0.22 5.15
CA LYS A 135 -7.05 -0.31 6.43
C LYS A 135 -8.16 -1.33 6.19
N PRO A 136 -8.23 -2.39 7.00
CA PRO A 136 -9.30 -3.39 6.88
C PRO A 136 -10.68 -2.76 7.14
N PHE A 137 -11.72 -3.37 6.60
CA PHE A 137 -13.09 -3.05 6.97
C PHE A 137 -13.33 -3.34 8.46
N SER A 138 -14.22 -2.61 9.09
CA SER A 138 -14.55 -2.77 10.51
C SER A 138 -15.10 -4.17 10.82
N PHE A 139 -15.86 -4.78 9.90
CA PHE A 139 -16.39 -6.14 10.03
C PHE A 139 -15.30 -7.23 10.03
N GLU A 140 -14.08 -6.96 9.54
CA GLU A 140 -12.98 -7.93 9.57
C GLU A 140 -12.43 -8.18 10.99
N GLY A 141 -12.83 -7.36 11.94
CA GLY A 141 -12.64 -7.56 13.37
C GLY A 141 -11.45 -6.81 13.98
N GLY A 142 -11.57 -6.52 15.28
CA GLY A 142 -10.67 -5.67 16.03
C GLY A 142 -9.20 -6.15 16.09
N LYS A 143 -8.93 -7.45 15.92
CA LYS A 143 -7.55 -7.95 15.85
C LYS A 143 -6.85 -7.48 14.57
N ARG A 144 -7.56 -7.52 13.43
CA ARG A 144 -7.02 -7.03 12.17
C ARG A 144 -6.79 -5.53 12.22
N MET A 145 -7.74 -4.77 12.78
CA MET A 145 -7.58 -3.33 12.94
C MET A 145 -6.36 -2.97 13.79
N ARG A 146 -6.16 -3.63 14.96
CA ARG A 146 -4.96 -3.42 15.77
C ARG A 146 -3.66 -3.77 15.05
N ASN A 147 -3.63 -4.88 14.31
CA ASN A 147 -2.47 -5.23 13.49
C ASN A 147 -2.20 -4.15 12.44
N ALA A 148 -3.25 -3.62 11.78
CA ALA A 148 -3.12 -2.56 10.79
C ALA A 148 -2.49 -1.31 11.41
N GLU A 149 -2.97 -0.86 12.56
CA GLU A 149 -2.43 0.32 13.26
C GLU A 149 -0.96 0.15 13.65
N LEU A 150 -0.59 -1.01 14.18
CA LEU A 150 0.81 -1.31 14.48
C LEU A 150 1.70 -1.27 13.23
N GLY A 151 1.22 -1.88 12.14
CA GLY A 151 1.96 -1.88 10.87
C GLY A 151 2.07 -0.49 10.24
N LEU A 152 1.00 0.31 10.29
CA LEU A 152 1.00 1.69 9.80
C LEU A 152 2.01 2.56 10.55
N ASN A 153 2.06 2.44 11.89
CA ASN A 153 3.03 3.16 12.71
C ASN A 153 4.48 2.79 12.37
N GLN A 154 4.75 1.51 12.07
CA GLN A 154 6.07 1.08 11.63
C GLN A 154 6.40 1.58 10.22
N LEU A 155 5.43 1.56 9.32
CA LEU A 155 5.60 1.97 7.93
C LEU A 155 5.81 3.49 7.81
N LYS A 156 5.06 4.30 8.59
CA LYS A 156 5.15 5.76 8.61
C LYS A 156 6.58 6.27 8.77
N ASN A 157 7.36 5.62 9.62
CA ASN A 157 8.75 6.04 9.89
C ASN A 157 9.76 5.55 8.83
N ARG A 158 9.32 4.70 7.89
CA ARG A 158 10.18 4.04 6.89
C ARG A 158 9.85 4.42 5.45
N VAL A 159 8.91 5.32 5.25
CA VAL A 159 8.55 5.85 3.93
C VAL A 159 8.66 7.37 3.90
N HIS A 160 8.76 7.95 2.73
CA HIS A 160 8.71 9.39 2.55
C HIS A 160 7.27 9.89 2.66
N SER A 161 6.33 9.20 2.02
CA SER A 161 4.89 9.50 2.13
C SER A 161 4.11 8.22 2.37
N LEU A 162 3.14 8.28 3.30
CA LEU A 162 2.23 7.19 3.63
C LEU A 162 0.79 7.61 3.32
N ILE A 163 0.22 7.05 2.25
CA ILE A 163 -1.18 7.22 1.88
C ILE A 163 -1.98 6.06 2.47
N VAL A 164 -2.96 6.37 3.31
CA VAL A 164 -3.81 5.39 3.97
C VAL A 164 -5.24 5.52 3.47
N ILE A 165 -5.77 4.45 2.91
CA ILE A 165 -7.13 4.35 2.41
C ILE A 165 -7.97 3.62 3.45
N LEU A 166 -9.10 4.21 3.84
CA LEU A 166 -10.05 3.63 4.78
C LEU A 166 -11.10 2.86 4.01
N ASN A 167 -11.10 1.52 4.08
CA ASN A 167 -12.06 0.70 3.34
C ASN A 167 -13.51 0.98 3.74
N ASP A 168 -13.78 1.28 5.03
CA ASP A 168 -15.12 1.64 5.50
C ASP A 168 -15.67 2.88 4.76
N LYS A 169 -14.81 3.85 4.40
CA LYS A 169 -15.22 5.03 3.63
C LYS A 169 -15.55 4.71 2.18
N LEU A 170 -14.94 3.68 1.61
CA LEU A 170 -15.28 3.20 0.26
C LEU A 170 -16.63 2.47 0.24
N GLU A 171 -16.95 1.74 1.32
CA GLU A 171 -18.26 1.12 1.51
C GLU A 171 -19.37 2.17 1.63
N GLU A 172 -19.13 3.25 2.42
CA GLU A 172 -20.04 4.38 2.53
C GLU A 172 -20.31 5.06 1.17
N GLU A 173 -19.26 5.20 0.31
CA GLU A 173 -19.36 5.78 -1.05
C GLU A 173 -20.21 4.91 -1.98
N LEU A 174 -20.07 3.57 -1.90
CA LEU A 174 -20.79 2.63 -2.75
C LEU A 174 -22.25 2.43 -2.31
N GLY A 175 -22.55 2.65 -1.02
CA GLY A 175 -23.87 2.50 -0.44
C GLY A 175 -24.16 1.10 0.10
N GLU A 176 -25.28 0.97 0.85
CA GLU A 176 -25.65 -0.24 1.58
C GLU A 176 -25.92 -1.48 0.72
N ASP A 177 -26.24 -1.29 -0.56
CA ASP A 177 -26.50 -2.38 -1.51
C ASP A 177 -25.23 -2.94 -2.16
N ALA A 178 -24.06 -2.37 -1.87
CA ALA A 178 -22.79 -2.80 -2.45
C ALA A 178 -22.42 -4.23 -2.02
N THR A 179 -22.04 -5.04 -3.00
CA THR A 179 -21.53 -6.37 -2.71
C THR A 179 -20.10 -6.31 -2.14
N MET A 180 -19.74 -7.31 -1.33
CA MET A 180 -18.37 -7.44 -0.81
C MET A 180 -17.32 -7.40 -1.94
N ARG A 181 -17.66 -7.94 -3.11
CA ARG A 181 -16.76 -7.92 -4.28
C ARG A 181 -16.55 -6.50 -4.79
N GLU A 182 -17.60 -5.72 -4.95
CA GLU A 182 -17.52 -4.32 -5.40
C GLU A 182 -16.70 -3.47 -4.43
N CYS A 183 -16.86 -3.67 -3.12
CA CYS A 183 -16.06 -2.97 -2.11
C CYS A 183 -14.56 -3.25 -2.23
N PHE A 184 -14.17 -4.51 -2.45
CA PHE A 184 -12.75 -4.86 -2.64
C PHE A 184 -12.23 -4.41 -4.01
N GLU A 185 -13.01 -4.51 -5.07
CA GLU A 185 -12.66 -3.98 -6.40
C GLU A 185 -12.47 -2.45 -6.35
N LYS A 186 -13.31 -1.73 -5.60
CA LYS A 186 -13.16 -0.29 -5.36
C LYS A 186 -11.86 0.02 -4.60
N ALA A 187 -11.51 -0.76 -3.57
CA ALA A 187 -10.26 -0.60 -2.86
C ALA A 187 -9.03 -0.80 -3.77
N ASP A 188 -9.06 -1.82 -4.63
CA ASP A 188 -8.01 -2.06 -5.63
C ASP A 188 -7.94 -0.93 -6.66
N GLU A 189 -9.10 -0.36 -7.06
CA GLU A 189 -9.17 0.78 -7.97
C GLU A 189 -8.56 2.05 -7.36
N VAL A 190 -8.85 2.34 -6.10
CA VAL A 190 -8.28 3.51 -5.41
C VAL A 190 -6.77 3.37 -5.23
N LEU A 191 -6.27 2.17 -4.90
CA LEU A 191 -4.84 1.88 -4.88
C LEU A 191 -4.20 2.06 -6.26
N PHE A 192 -4.87 1.61 -7.31
CA PHE A 192 -4.44 1.84 -8.71
C PHE A 192 -4.37 3.34 -9.02
N ASN A 193 -5.46 4.09 -8.78
CA ASN A 193 -5.53 5.52 -9.11
C ASN A 193 -4.44 6.33 -8.39
N ALA A 194 -4.10 5.96 -7.15
CA ALA A 194 -3.02 6.60 -6.40
C ALA A 194 -1.64 6.41 -7.07
N CYS A 195 -1.33 5.18 -7.45
CA CYS A 195 -0.06 4.87 -8.09
C CYS A 195 -0.01 5.40 -9.53
N ALA A 196 -1.09 5.20 -10.29
CA ALA A 196 -1.21 5.63 -11.69
C ALA A 196 -1.13 7.15 -11.81
N GLY A 197 -1.87 7.88 -10.98
CA GLY A 197 -1.90 9.35 -11.01
C GLY A 197 -0.52 9.99 -10.85
N ILE A 198 0.36 9.39 -10.03
CA ILE A 198 1.73 9.89 -9.86
C ILE A 198 2.64 9.40 -11.00
N ALA A 199 2.55 8.13 -11.38
CA ALA A 199 3.36 7.57 -12.45
C ALA A 199 3.10 8.26 -13.79
N GLU A 200 1.85 8.54 -14.10
CA GLU A 200 1.44 9.26 -15.31
C GLU A 200 1.98 10.69 -15.35
N LEU A 201 1.92 11.42 -14.22
CA LEU A 201 2.47 12.77 -14.12
C LEU A 201 3.97 12.85 -14.42
N ILE A 202 4.72 11.79 -14.06
CA ILE A 202 6.16 11.73 -14.26
C ILE A 202 6.50 11.28 -15.68
N GLN A 203 5.74 10.35 -16.26
CA GLN A 203 6.14 9.65 -17.49
C GLN A 203 5.34 10.04 -18.73
N LYS A 204 4.07 10.46 -18.57
CA LYS A 204 3.24 10.88 -19.72
C LYS A 204 3.49 12.34 -20.06
N VAL A 205 3.60 12.60 -21.34
CA VAL A 205 3.72 13.97 -21.86
C VAL A 205 2.34 14.62 -21.85
N GLY A 206 2.21 15.72 -21.10
CA GLY A 206 1.05 16.60 -21.10
C GLY A 206 1.42 18.00 -21.54
N GLN A 207 0.48 18.95 -21.42
CA GLN A 207 0.77 20.37 -21.67
C GLN A 207 1.63 20.98 -20.56
N ILE A 208 1.43 20.52 -19.32
CA ILE A 208 2.19 20.93 -18.15
C ILE A 208 2.79 19.65 -17.57
N ASN A 209 4.09 19.50 -17.77
CA ASN A 209 4.83 18.34 -17.29
C ASN A 209 5.52 18.70 -15.99
N LEU A 210 5.54 17.73 -15.09
CA LEU A 210 6.31 17.80 -13.84
C LEU A 210 7.62 17.06 -14.02
N ASP A 211 8.71 17.63 -13.53
CA ASP A 211 9.91 16.86 -13.38
C ASP A 211 9.88 15.99 -12.12
N PHE A 212 10.74 14.98 -12.10
CA PHE A 212 10.78 14.04 -10.97
C PHE A 212 11.16 14.72 -9.64
N GLU A 213 11.98 15.77 -9.70
CA GLU A 213 12.42 16.49 -8.50
C GLU A 213 11.28 17.32 -7.87
N ASP A 214 10.34 17.82 -8.67
CA ASP A 214 9.11 18.45 -8.17
C ASP A 214 8.27 17.45 -7.37
N VAL A 215 8.06 16.25 -7.94
CA VAL A 215 7.36 15.15 -7.25
C VAL A 215 8.12 14.73 -5.99
N ARG A 216 9.44 14.59 -6.08
CA ARG A 216 10.31 14.26 -4.93
C ARG A 216 10.20 15.29 -3.82
N THR A 217 10.13 16.56 -4.16
CA THR A 217 10.01 17.65 -3.17
C THR A 217 8.69 17.58 -2.43
N VAL A 218 7.56 17.41 -3.13
CA VAL A 218 6.23 17.31 -2.51
C VAL A 218 6.10 16.02 -1.72
N MET A 219 6.45 14.87 -2.32
CA MET A 219 6.28 13.55 -1.70
C MET A 219 7.37 13.23 -0.67
N GLY A 220 8.49 13.93 -0.69
CA GLY A 220 9.60 13.78 0.26
C GLY A 220 9.31 14.41 1.63
N THR A 221 8.27 15.22 1.75
CA THR A 221 7.81 15.76 3.03
C THR A 221 7.30 14.61 3.89
N ARG A 222 8.10 14.22 4.90
CA ARG A 222 7.77 13.08 5.77
C ARG A 222 6.43 13.30 6.47
N GLY A 223 5.61 12.28 6.48
CA GLY A 223 4.34 12.31 7.18
C GLY A 223 3.24 11.48 6.53
N THR A 224 2.05 11.63 7.07
CA THR A 224 0.86 11.05 6.46
C THR A 224 0.47 11.91 5.26
N ALA A 225 0.18 11.24 4.15
CA ALA A 225 -0.40 11.85 2.98
C ALA A 225 -1.82 11.32 2.78
N MET A 226 -2.66 12.12 2.16
CA MET A 226 -4.01 11.71 1.81
C MET A 226 -4.26 12.00 0.34
N MET A 227 -5.14 11.21 -0.25
CA MET A 227 -5.50 11.33 -1.65
C MET A 227 -7.01 11.41 -1.81
N GLY A 228 -7.44 12.30 -2.67
CA GLY A 228 -8.80 12.32 -3.19
C GLY A 228 -8.78 12.33 -4.71
N SER A 229 -9.81 11.76 -5.31
CA SER A 229 -10.00 11.77 -6.75
C SER A 229 -11.47 12.04 -7.06
N GLY A 230 -11.71 12.86 -8.07
CA GLY A 230 -13.04 13.15 -8.56
C GLY A 230 -13.07 13.09 -10.08
N GLU A 231 -14.17 12.59 -10.63
CA GLU A 231 -14.41 12.50 -12.07
C GLU A 231 -15.79 13.08 -12.39
N ALA A 232 -15.85 13.96 -13.37
CA ALA A 232 -17.11 14.60 -13.77
C ALA A 232 -17.13 14.88 -15.27
N GLU A 233 -18.35 15.05 -15.80
CA GLU A 233 -18.63 15.42 -17.17
C GLU A 233 -19.57 16.63 -17.23
N GLY A 234 -19.71 17.25 -18.40
CA GLY A 234 -20.61 18.38 -18.64
C GLY A 234 -19.94 19.76 -18.49
N PRO A 235 -20.73 20.84 -18.43
CA PRO A 235 -20.23 22.23 -18.53
C PRO A 235 -19.25 22.63 -17.42
N ASP A 236 -19.51 22.18 -16.18
CA ASP A 236 -18.72 22.52 -14.98
C ASP A 236 -17.84 21.36 -14.52
N ARG A 237 -17.54 20.41 -15.43
CA ARG A 237 -16.83 19.15 -15.13
C ARG A 237 -15.54 19.36 -14.32
N ALA A 238 -14.73 20.34 -14.64
CA ALA A 238 -13.45 20.56 -13.99
C ALA A 238 -13.63 21.05 -12.53
N VAL A 239 -14.59 21.93 -12.26
CA VAL A 239 -14.91 22.40 -10.91
C VAL A 239 -15.53 21.28 -10.08
N THR A 240 -16.47 20.55 -10.69
CA THR A 240 -17.14 19.42 -10.03
C THR A 240 -16.13 18.32 -9.66
N ALA A 241 -15.27 17.93 -10.61
CA ALA A 241 -14.22 16.93 -10.35
C ALA A 241 -13.24 17.40 -9.27
N ALA A 242 -12.82 18.67 -9.30
CA ALA A 242 -11.95 19.25 -8.29
C ALA A 242 -12.61 19.27 -6.89
N SER A 243 -13.90 19.66 -6.83
CA SER A 243 -14.66 19.62 -5.58
C SER A 243 -14.77 18.22 -5.02
N MET A 244 -15.13 17.24 -5.85
CA MET A 244 -15.17 15.81 -5.45
C MET A 244 -13.80 15.32 -4.95
N ALA A 245 -12.72 15.73 -5.60
CA ALA A 245 -11.37 15.34 -5.20
C ALA A 245 -10.97 15.87 -3.81
N VAL A 246 -11.43 17.05 -3.41
CA VAL A 246 -11.06 17.67 -2.12
C VAL A 246 -12.08 17.44 -1.00
N THR A 247 -13.33 17.05 -1.34
CA THR A 247 -14.41 16.78 -0.38
C THR A 247 -14.85 15.34 -0.34
N GLY A 248 -14.21 14.46 -1.13
CA GLY A 248 -14.57 13.05 -1.21
C GLY A 248 -14.43 12.31 0.14
N PRO A 249 -15.17 11.20 0.33
CA PRO A 249 -15.26 10.50 1.61
C PRO A 249 -13.92 10.01 2.13
N VAL A 250 -12.95 9.75 1.26
CA VAL A 250 -11.58 9.36 1.65
C VAL A 250 -10.84 10.49 2.37
N LEU A 251 -11.18 11.75 2.07
CA LEU A 251 -10.64 12.96 2.70
C LEU A 251 -11.55 13.52 3.80
N GLU A 252 -12.73 12.94 4.00
CA GLU A 252 -13.70 13.44 4.98
C GLU A 252 -13.12 13.42 6.41
N GLY A 253 -13.24 14.57 7.07
CA GLY A 253 -12.71 14.77 8.43
C GLY A 253 -11.23 15.15 8.48
N VAL A 254 -10.57 15.34 7.34
CA VAL A 254 -9.18 15.81 7.27
C VAL A 254 -9.17 17.26 6.76
N GLU A 255 -8.61 18.15 7.57
CA GLU A 255 -8.38 19.51 7.11
C GLU A 255 -7.16 19.54 6.18
N LEU A 256 -7.39 19.71 4.86
CA LEU A 256 -6.32 19.94 3.88
C LEU A 256 -5.49 21.19 4.18
N ARG A 257 -6.02 22.10 5.02
CA ARG A 257 -5.35 23.33 5.48
C ARG A 257 -4.05 23.09 6.25
N GLY A 258 -3.79 21.85 6.72
CA GLY A 258 -2.51 21.49 7.34
C GLY A 258 -1.49 20.90 6.38
N ALA A 259 -1.85 20.71 5.12
CA ALA A 259 -0.95 20.12 4.12
C ALA A 259 0.19 21.09 3.79
N LYS A 260 1.43 20.57 3.82
CA LYS A 260 2.63 21.31 3.42
C LYS A 260 2.87 21.27 1.92
N GLY A 261 2.36 20.23 1.25
CA GLY A 261 2.45 20.07 -0.18
C GLY A 261 1.19 19.46 -0.79
N LEU A 262 0.86 19.90 -1.99
CA LEU A 262 -0.22 19.35 -2.80
C LEU A 262 0.33 18.98 -4.17
N LEU A 263 0.11 17.73 -4.56
CA LEU A 263 0.33 17.25 -5.92
C LEU A 263 -1.03 17.09 -6.59
N VAL A 264 -1.24 17.79 -7.70
CA VAL A 264 -2.50 17.80 -8.43
C VAL A 264 -2.31 17.22 -9.82
N ASN A 265 -3.05 16.20 -10.15
CA ASN A 265 -3.14 15.63 -11.50
C ASN A 265 -4.50 15.93 -12.12
N ILE A 266 -4.50 16.55 -13.31
CA ILE A 266 -5.71 16.79 -14.09
C ILE A 266 -5.61 15.94 -15.37
N THR A 267 -6.43 14.88 -15.45
CA THR A 267 -6.50 13.99 -16.62
C THR A 267 -7.75 14.31 -17.44
N ALA A 268 -7.57 14.59 -18.71
CA ALA A 268 -8.66 14.92 -19.64
C ALA A 268 -8.24 14.66 -21.07
N GLN A 269 -9.20 14.69 -22.00
CA GLN A 269 -8.92 14.71 -23.42
C GLN A 269 -8.18 16.00 -23.81
N GLU A 270 -7.40 16.00 -24.90
CA GLU A 270 -6.59 17.12 -25.37
C GLU A 270 -7.36 18.45 -25.53
N GLY A 271 -8.69 18.39 -25.67
CA GLY A 271 -9.56 19.56 -25.80
C GLY A 271 -9.90 20.32 -24.51
N ILE A 272 -9.31 20.00 -23.36
CA ILE A 272 -9.53 20.74 -22.09
C ILE A 272 -9.13 22.21 -22.24
N ARG A 273 -9.98 23.12 -21.75
CA ARG A 273 -9.74 24.57 -21.85
C ARG A 273 -8.90 25.06 -20.68
N MET A 274 -8.05 26.07 -20.93
CA MET A 274 -7.27 26.73 -19.86
C MET A 274 -8.17 27.32 -18.76
N SER A 275 -9.39 27.77 -19.09
CA SER A 275 -10.37 28.24 -18.10
C SER A 275 -10.82 27.12 -17.16
N GLU A 276 -11.02 25.90 -17.67
CA GLU A 276 -11.39 24.73 -16.87
C GLU A 276 -10.28 24.37 -15.90
N VAL A 277 -9.03 24.29 -16.37
CA VAL A 277 -7.85 24.06 -15.52
C VAL A 277 -7.72 25.09 -14.42
N ARG A 278 -7.89 26.40 -14.79
CA ARG A 278 -7.82 27.48 -13.81
C ARG A 278 -8.91 27.35 -12.75
N SER A 279 -10.15 27.07 -13.14
CA SER A 279 -11.25 26.94 -12.19
C SER A 279 -11.08 25.74 -11.27
N ALA A 280 -10.57 24.61 -11.77
CA ALA A 280 -10.22 23.46 -10.94
C ALA A 280 -9.15 23.81 -9.91
N MET A 281 -8.07 24.49 -10.34
CA MET A 281 -6.99 24.91 -9.45
C MET A 281 -7.42 25.94 -8.41
N GLU A 282 -8.29 26.89 -8.77
CA GLU A 282 -8.89 27.85 -7.82
C GLU A 282 -9.74 27.12 -6.77
N THR A 283 -10.51 26.11 -7.18
CA THR A 283 -11.29 25.28 -6.27
C THR A 283 -10.37 24.59 -5.26
N ILE A 284 -9.31 23.93 -5.71
CA ILE A 284 -8.36 23.23 -4.84
C ILE A 284 -7.64 24.18 -3.88
N LYS A 285 -7.20 25.36 -4.38
CA LYS A 285 -6.52 26.38 -3.57
C LYS A 285 -7.34 26.88 -2.41
N ASN A 286 -8.66 26.92 -2.52
CA ASN A 286 -9.55 27.35 -1.42
C ASN A 286 -9.53 26.40 -0.21
N TYR A 287 -9.07 25.15 -0.43
CA TYR A 287 -8.94 24.15 0.63
C TYR A 287 -7.50 23.99 1.14
N ALA A 288 -6.51 24.56 0.45
CA ALA A 288 -5.11 24.49 0.82
C ALA A 288 -4.71 25.63 1.79
N ASP A 289 -3.59 25.43 2.50
CA ASP A 289 -2.93 26.50 3.22
C ASP A 289 -2.31 27.49 2.22
N SER A 290 -2.23 28.77 2.60
CA SER A 290 -1.59 29.82 1.79
C SER A 290 -0.12 29.54 1.50
N ASP A 291 0.55 28.82 2.41
CA ASP A 291 1.98 28.52 2.34
C ASP A 291 2.27 27.12 1.77
N ALA A 292 1.22 26.36 1.39
CA ALA A 292 1.38 25.05 0.79
C ALA A 292 2.07 25.11 -0.58
N LEU A 293 3.06 24.25 -0.80
CA LEU A 293 3.65 24.07 -2.12
C LEU A 293 2.67 23.30 -3.01
N ILE A 294 2.10 23.95 -4.01
CA ILE A 294 1.18 23.32 -4.96
C ILE A 294 1.90 23.06 -6.27
N VAL A 295 2.06 21.78 -6.59
CA VAL A 295 2.62 21.31 -7.84
C VAL A 295 1.50 20.63 -8.63
N PHE A 296 1.30 21.01 -9.90
CA PHE A 296 0.24 20.43 -10.72
C PHE A 296 0.72 20.08 -12.12
N GLY A 297 0.14 19.04 -12.68
CA GLY A 297 0.36 18.65 -14.05
C GLY A 297 -0.94 18.25 -14.75
N THR A 298 -0.87 18.17 -16.07
CA THR A 298 -1.99 17.75 -16.90
C THR A 298 -1.58 16.54 -17.72
N VAL A 299 -2.41 15.53 -17.76
CA VAL A 299 -2.22 14.30 -18.56
C VAL A 299 -3.34 14.21 -19.60
N TYR A 300 -2.96 13.97 -20.85
CA TYR A 300 -3.93 13.71 -21.91
C TYR A 300 -4.26 12.23 -22.01
N ASP A 301 -5.56 11.92 -21.98
CA ASP A 301 -6.08 10.57 -22.12
C ASP A 301 -7.36 10.61 -22.97
N ASP A 302 -7.26 10.12 -24.19
CA ASP A 302 -8.38 10.12 -25.14
C ASP A 302 -9.55 9.23 -24.69
N SER A 303 -9.28 8.26 -23.81
CA SER A 303 -10.33 7.40 -23.25
C SER A 303 -11.27 8.13 -22.30
N MET A 304 -10.89 9.32 -21.81
CA MET A 304 -11.71 10.15 -20.93
C MET A 304 -12.93 10.75 -21.66
N GLY A 305 -12.88 10.92 -23.00
CA GLY A 305 -13.96 11.58 -23.73
C GLY A 305 -14.27 12.96 -23.15
N ASP A 306 -15.55 13.21 -22.83
CA ASP A 306 -15.97 14.48 -22.23
C ASP A 306 -15.72 14.61 -20.73
N LYS A 307 -15.13 13.59 -20.10
CA LYS A 307 -14.86 13.59 -18.66
C LYS A 307 -13.55 14.29 -18.33
N VAL A 308 -13.49 14.85 -17.12
CA VAL A 308 -12.28 15.34 -16.48
C VAL A 308 -12.11 14.60 -15.16
N ARG A 309 -10.91 14.07 -14.92
CA ARG A 309 -10.52 13.50 -13.64
C ARG A 309 -9.52 14.43 -12.97
N VAL A 310 -9.76 14.72 -11.71
CA VAL A 310 -8.85 15.48 -10.86
C VAL A 310 -8.42 14.59 -9.70
N THR A 311 -7.12 14.39 -9.54
CA THR A 311 -6.55 13.68 -8.40
C THR A 311 -5.70 14.64 -7.59
N VAL A 312 -5.94 14.71 -6.29
CA VAL A 312 -5.21 15.57 -5.35
C VAL A 312 -4.54 14.70 -4.31
N ILE A 313 -3.23 14.86 -4.14
CA ILE A 313 -2.47 14.21 -3.06
C ILE A 313 -1.95 15.31 -2.16
N ALA A 314 -2.38 15.30 -0.90
CA ALA A 314 -1.94 16.22 0.14
C ALA A 314 -0.90 15.54 1.02
N THR A 315 0.26 16.18 1.21
CA THR A 315 1.39 15.64 1.97
C THR A 315 1.73 16.52 3.17
N GLY A 316 2.43 15.95 4.16
CA GLY A 316 2.83 16.68 5.35
C GLY A 316 1.66 17.00 6.29
N LEU A 317 0.60 16.19 6.23
CA LEU A 317 -0.53 16.27 7.15
C LEU A 317 -0.10 15.69 8.50
N ASP A 318 0.46 16.52 9.36
CA ASP A 318 0.70 16.14 10.75
C ASP A 318 -0.65 16.15 11.46
N GLN A 319 -1.02 15.01 12.03
CA GLN A 319 -2.15 14.98 12.96
C GLN A 319 -1.78 15.90 14.15
N ASN A 320 -2.41 17.05 14.26
CA ASN A 320 -2.30 17.93 15.40
C ASN A 320 -2.66 17.13 16.66
N GLY A 321 -1.68 16.77 17.46
CA GLY A 321 -1.89 16.35 18.84
C GLY A 321 -1.51 14.95 19.27
N THR A 322 -0.47 14.33 18.73
CA THR A 322 0.22 13.27 19.44
C THR A 322 1.70 13.61 19.54
N ASP A 323 2.03 14.00 20.73
CA ASP A 323 3.31 14.21 21.39
C ASP A 323 4.52 13.58 20.66
N ASP A 324 5.33 14.43 20.05
CA ASP A 324 6.65 14.11 19.47
C ASP A 324 7.71 13.80 20.57
N SER A 325 7.26 13.47 21.79
CA SER A 325 8.12 13.27 22.95
C SER A 325 8.67 11.87 23.13
N ILE A 326 8.36 10.91 22.25
CA ILE A 326 8.88 9.55 22.37
C ILE A 326 9.57 9.13 21.08
N VAL A 327 10.76 9.46 20.89
CA VAL A 327 12.00 8.73 20.53
C VAL A 327 13.09 9.73 20.16
N LYS A 328 13.72 10.31 21.15
CA LYS A 328 15.11 10.73 20.99
C LYS A 328 15.94 9.47 20.85
N THR A 329 16.28 9.08 19.64
CA THR A 329 17.33 8.09 19.39
C THR A 329 18.63 8.62 19.96
N SER A 330 19.00 8.11 21.11
CA SER A 330 20.31 8.37 21.71
C SER A 330 21.36 7.68 20.86
N PHE A 331 22.16 8.47 20.17
CA PHE A 331 23.38 7.99 19.53
C PHE A 331 24.42 7.73 20.62
N VAL A 332 24.79 6.49 20.84
CA VAL A 332 25.94 6.11 21.64
C VAL A 332 27.03 5.68 20.66
N ASN A 333 28.15 6.44 20.64
CA ASN A 333 29.33 6.20 19.82
C ASN A 333 29.11 6.17 18.29
N GLY A 334 28.28 7.08 17.74
CA GLY A 334 28.16 7.26 16.28
C GLY A 334 27.47 6.10 15.52
N LYS A 335 26.86 5.17 16.26
CA LYS A 335 25.97 4.13 15.68
C LYS A 335 24.59 4.28 16.31
N PRO A 336 23.49 4.18 15.51
CA PRO A 336 22.17 4.14 16.09
C PRO A 336 22.08 2.92 17.01
N ALA A 337 21.61 3.13 18.24
CA ALA A 337 21.26 2.03 19.13
C ALA A 337 20.04 1.33 18.52
N VAL A 338 20.30 0.29 17.75
CA VAL A 338 19.26 -0.57 17.16
C VAL A 338 18.77 -1.44 18.30
N ASP A 339 17.63 -1.11 18.89
CA ASP A 339 16.87 -2.06 19.68
C ASP A 339 16.54 -3.25 18.76
N ASN A 340 16.84 -4.44 19.29
CA ASN A 340 16.69 -5.71 18.63
C ASN A 340 15.28 -5.79 17.95
N PRO A 341 15.17 -6.03 16.61
CA PRO A 341 13.89 -6.07 15.90
C PRO A 341 12.86 -7.02 16.48
N SER A 342 13.30 -8.05 17.21
CA SER A 342 12.42 -8.99 17.92
C SER A 342 11.61 -8.36 19.07
N ASN A 343 11.96 -7.16 19.54
CA ASN A 343 11.21 -6.48 20.60
C ASN A 343 10.05 -5.63 20.08
N LEU A 344 9.98 -5.34 18.79
CA LEU A 344 8.92 -4.54 18.18
C LEU A 344 7.52 -5.19 18.22
N TRP A 345 7.48 -6.51 18.42
CA TRP A 345 6.25 -7.29 18.50
C TRP A 345 5.99 -7.90 19.88
N GLN A 346 6.75 -7.53 20.90
CA GLN A 346 6.42 -7.93 22.27
C GLN A 346 5.28 -7.04 22.79
N PRO A 347 4.21 -7.62 23.37
CA PRO A 347 3.18 -6.85 24.03
C PRO A 347 3.84 -6.11 25.21
N SER A 348 3.82 -4.77 25.15
CA SER A 348 4.18 -3.91 26.27
C SER A 348 3.11 -4.05 27.34
N GLY A 349 3.36 -4.89 28.32
CA GLY A 349 2.46 -5.13 29.44
C GLY A 349 2.89 -6.37 30.19
N SER A 350 3.81 -6.21 31.16
CA SER A 350 3.91 -7.15 32.26
C SER A 350 2.52 -7.27 32.89
N ALA A 351 1.93 -8.46 32.81
CA ALA A 351 0.77 -8.77 33.60
C ALA A 351 1.10 -8.49 35.08
N PRO A 352 0.21 -7.85 35.84
CA PRO A 352 0.43 -7.73 37.28
C PRO A 352 0.36 -9.13 37.87
N ASP A 353 1.47 -9.54 38.50
CA ASP A 353 1.49 -10.67 39.42
C ASP A 353 0.49 -10.40 40.53
N SER A 354 -0.33 -11.41 40.83
CA SER A 354 -1.33 -11.49 41.88
C SER A 354 -2.77 -11.07 41.56
N LEU A 355 -3.52 -12.04 41.02
CA LEU A 355 -4.94 -12.13 41.25
C LEU A 355 -5.17 -12.90 42.58
N PRO A 356 -6.07 -12.45 43.47
CA PRO A 356 -6.40 -13.17 44.72
C PRO A 356 -7.10 -14.50 44.39
N ASN A 357 -6.70 -15.53 45.13
CA ASN A 357 -7.13 -16.95 44.94
C ASN A 357 -8.54 -17.27 45.42
N ASP A 358 -9.46 -16.33 45.57
CA ASP A 358 -10.70 -16.55 46.31
C ASP A 358 -12.01 -16.40 45.47
N LEU A 359 -11.96 -16.60 44.14
CA LEU A 359 -13.21 -16.40 43.35
C LEU A 359 -13.77 -17.64 42.63
N PHE A 360 -13.25 -18.84 42.87
CA PHE A 360 -13.91 -20.09 42.43
C PHE A 360 -13.98 -21.11 43.55
N GLY A 361 -15.13 -21.08 44.24
CA GLY A 361 -15.51 -22.13 45.16
C GLY A 361 -15.65 -23.48 44.46
N ASN A 362 -15.26 -24.53 45.16
CA ASN A 362 -15.34 -25.96 44.88
C ASN A 362 -16.37 -26.37 43.82
N ILE A 363 -15.89 -26.86 42.67
CA ILE A 363 -16.67 -27.77 41.84
C ILE A 363 -15.83 -29.05 41.70
N ASP A 364 -16.41 -30.15 42.18
CA ASP A 364 -15.85 -31.50 42.20
C ASP A 364 -15.40 -31.96 40.80
N ALA A 365 -14.19 -32.44 40.70
CA ALA A 365 -13.60 -32.99 39.47
C ALA A 365 -14.20 -34.40 39.22
N PRO A 366 -14.69 -34.72 38.00
CA PRO A 366 -15.07 -36.06 37.64
C PRO A 366 -13.86 -36.95 37.43
N ALA A 367 -13.93 -38.19 37.94
CA ALA A 367 -12.91 -39.20 37.96
C ALA A 367 -12.39 -39.59 36.55
N LYS A 368 -11.11 -39.80 36.43
CA LYS A 368 -10.41 -40.31 35.22
C LYS A 368 -10.89 -41.73 34.90
N PRO A 369 -11.24 -42.06 33.65
CA PRO A 369 -11.51 -43.43 33.24
C PRO A 369 -10.20 -44.26 33.18
N LYS A 370 -10.26 -45.49 33.76
CA LYS A 370 -9.20 -46.48 33.69
C LYS A 370 -9.09 -47.05 32.26
N VAL A 371 -7.90 -46.97 31.70
CA VAL A 371 -7.59 -47.60 30.42
C VAL A 371 -7.37 -49.09 30.65
N HIS A 372 -8.25 -49.92 30.10
CA HIS A 372 -8.00 -51.39 29.94
C HIS A 372 -7.25 -51.58 28.61
N ALA A 373 -6.09 -52.21 28.69
CA ALA A 373 -5.34 -52.73 27.55
C ALA A 373 -6.14 -53.92 26.95
N SER A 374 -6.45 -53.86 25.67
CA SER A 374 -6.96 -54.96 24.88
C SER A 374 -6.22 -55.09 23.58
N ALA A 375 -5.94 -56.33 23.26
CA ALA A 375 -5.07 -56.98 22.29
C ALA A 375 -5.21 -56.49 20.84
N ALA A 376 -4.09 -56.66 20.11
CA ALA A 376 -3.94 -56.40 18.67
C ALA A 376 -4.86 -57.29 17.81
N PRO A 377 -5.42 -56.76 16.72
CA PRO A 377 -6.00 -57.60 15.69
C PRO A 377 -5.03 -57.83 14.50
N ARG A 378 -5.15 -59.00 13.98
CA ARG A 378 -4.42 -59.66 12.89
C ARG A 378 -4.57 -58.96 11.55
N THR A 379 -3.49 -58.96 10.78
CA THR A 379 -3.42 -58.64 9.37
C THR A 379 -4.39 -59.48 8.52
N ALA A 380 -5.20 -58.80 7.69
CA ALA A 380 -5.90 -59.44 6.57
C ALA A 380 -5.36 -58.81 5.26
N SER A 381 -4.78 -59.65 4.42
CA SER A 381 -4.36 -59.36 3.06
C SER A 381 -5.59 -59.25 2.16
N VAL A 382 -5.71 -58.18 1.38
CA VAL A 382 -6.69 -58.09 0.28
C VAL A 382 -5.94 -58.04 -1.05
N SER A 383 -6.26 -59.07 -1.86
CA SER A 383 -5.77 -59.36 -3.20
C SER A 383 -6.33 -58.34 -4.21
N TYR A 384 -5.45 -57.79 -5.03
CA TYR A 384 -5.80 -57.04 -6.23
C TYR A 384 -6.27 -58.00 -7.33
N THR A 385 -7.49 -57.79 -7.85
CA THR A 385 -7.91 -58.34 -9.12
C THR A 385 -8.06 -57.23 -10.16
N HIS A 386 -7.31 -57.40 -11.25
CA HIS A 386 -7.37 -56.60 -12.48
C HIS A 386 -8.75 -56.64 -13.14
N LEU A 387 -9.22 -55.46 -13.61
CA LEU A 387 -10.22 -55.42 -14.66
C LEU A 387 -9.68 -54.60 -15.84
N ARG A 388 -9.57 -55.33 -16.96
CA ARG A 388 -9.14 -54.90 -18.29
C ARG A 388 -10.16 -53.96 -18.93
N ALA A 389 -9.63 -53.08 -19.72
CA ALA A 389 -10.34 -52.25 -20.70
C ALA A 389 -11.06 -53.08 -21.77
N HIS A 390 -12.21 -52.57 -22.23
CA HIS A 390 -12.75 -52.89 -23.57
C HIS A 390 -12.92 -51.57 -24.34
N GLU A 391 -12.08 -51.42 -25.36
CA GLU A 391 -12.37 -50.61 -26.54
C GLU A 391 -13.53 -51.26 -27.31
N THR A 392 -14.43 -50.45 -27.85
CA THR A 392 -15.00 -50.66 -29.23
C THR A 392 -15.84 -49.43 -29.68
N LYS A 393 -15.45 -48.93 -30.83
CA LYS A 393 -16.05 -48.22 -31.95
C LYS A 393 -16.43 -46.77 -31.74
#